data_d4e8aff500bd1dcbec0c19b775a09a8e
#
_entry.id   d4e8aff500bd1dcbec0c19b775a09a8e
#
_cell.length_a   1.000
_cell.length_b   1.000
_cell.length_c   1.000
_cell.angle_alpha   90.00
_cell.angle_beta   90.00
_cell.angle_gamma   90.00
#
_symmetry.space_group_name_H-M   'P 1'
#
loop_
_entity.id
_entity.type
_entity.pdbx_description
1 polymer ?
#
loop_
_entity_poly.entity_id
_entity_poly.type
_entity_poly.pdbx_seq_one_letter_code
_entity_poly.pdbx_strand_id
1 'polypeptide(L)'
;MLNISNNRIHNYVDSSRFKSMTIFADNKHYKIIRKVVWGVFIAMVLVLFLPWTQNIKGSGFVTTLKPGQRPQAVHAIIGGRIEAWYVQEGDFVKKGDTILHISETKSEYFDPNLVENTGIQVKAKESAVVSYTAKVEALAQQINAIKRERQLKLKQAGNKLKQSRLKVKSDSIDLEAVKTQLSIAETQYERAFKLNDEGLKPMTYVEEKKVKLQQMQAKIVTQENKLLTSENELINSEMELTRLEASYAEKLAKAASDRQTALSTQFDTESQVSKLRSQYTSYQIRNGMYYITAPQAGYVNRALQSGLGETIKEGASVVSIMPSDFEIAVESYVEPMDYPLINTGEK
;
A
#
# COMPACT_ATOMS: atom_id res chain seq x y z
N MET A 1 25.37 97.45 30.68
CA MET A 1 25.63 98.86 30.44
C MET A 1 27.17 99.06 30.49
N LEU A 2 27.75 99.47 29.38
CA LEU A 2 29.16 99.81 29.28
C LEU A 2 29.47 101.04 30.17
N ASN A 3 30.32 100.84 31.13
CA ASN A 3 30.77 101.88 32.03
C ASN A 3 31.78 102.73 31.29
N ILE A 4 31.34 103.84 30.67
CA ILE A 4 32.11 104.67 29.75
C ILE A 4 32.85 105.82 30.50
N SER A 5 32.62 105.95 31.77
CA SER A 5 33.33 107.02 32.55
C SER A 5 33.91 106.47 33.87
N ASN A 6 35.12 106.88 34.18
CA ASN A 6 35.87 106.47 35.41
C ASN A 6 35.31 107.14 36.69
N ASN A 7 34.27 107.96 36.54
CA ASN A 7 33.72 108.70 37.68
C ASN A 7 32.38 107.99 38.14
N ARG A 8 32.47 107.43 39.32
CA ARG A 8 31.23 106.82 39.94
C ARG A 8 30.30 107.98 40.37
N ILE A 9 29.13 108.00 39.78
CA ILE A 9 28.06 109.00 40.03
C ILE A 9 27.73 109.04 41.54
N HIS A 10 27.89 108.02 42.29
CA HIS A 10 27.66 107.95 43.75
C HIS A 10 28.49 108.93 44.58
N ASN A 11 29.62 109.52 44.09
CA ASN A 11 30.43 110.47 44.81
C ASN A 11 29.96 111.95 44.66
N TYR A 12 28.99 112.16 43.76
CA TYR A 12 28.53 113.58 43.51
C TYR A 12 27.03 113.77 43.71
N VAL A 13 26.28 112.71 43.92
CA VAL A 13 24.85 112.79 44.13
C VAL A 13 24.47 112.05 45.36
N ASP A 14 23.98 112.76 46.36
CA ASP A 14 23.52 112.13 47.61
C ASP A 14 22.18 111.46 47.33
N SER A 15 22.23 110.13 47.20
CA SER A 15 21.09 109.25 46.80
C SER A 15 19.95 109.26 47.88
N SER A 16 20.19 109.80 49.08
CA SER A 16 19.13 109.96 50.11
C SER A 16 18.10 111.07 49.82
N ARG A 17 18.40 111.97 48.91
CA ARG A 17 17.43 113.07 48.48
C ARG A 17 16.40 112.66 47.45
N PHE A 18 16.57 111.43 46.82
CA PHE A 18 15.62 111.02 45.81
C PHE A 18 14.71 109.91 46.34
N LYS A 19 13.45 110.18 46.56
CA LYS A 19 12.46 109.27 47.13
C LYS A 19 12.26 108.02 46.23
N SER A 20 12.57 108.10 44.98
CA SER A 20 12.55 106.95 44.01
C SER A 20 13.68 105.96 44.26
N MET A 21 14.81 106.36 44.75
CA MET A 21 15.95 105.46 45.03
C MET A 21 15.81 104.76 46.39
N THR A 22 15.13 105.34 47.33
CA THR A 22 14.79 104.63 48.61
C THR A 22 13.81 103.52 48.44
N ILE A 23 12.85 103.64 47.48
CA ILE A 23 11.95 102.61 47.16
C ILE A 23 12.63 101.36 46.48
N PHE A 24 13.76 101.62 45.72
CA PHE A 24 14.54 100.54 45.10
C PHE A 24 15.49 99.84 46.10
N ALA A 25 15.82 100.52 47.19
CA ALA A 25 16.70 99.94 48.21
C ALA A 25 15.97 99.07 49.27
N ASP A 26 14.65 99.08 49.33
CA ASP A 26 13.89 98.32 50.33
C ASP A 26 13.76 96.82 49.93
N ASN A 27 14.73 96.02 50.23
CA ASN A 27 14.88 94.63 49.98
C ASN A 27 13.89 93.71 50.78
N LYS A 28 12.94 94.28 51.57
CA LYS A 28 12.03 93.48 52.39
C LYS A 28 11.13 92.58 51.55
N HIS A 29 10.59 93.09 50.45
CA HIS A 29 9.72 92.30 49.53
C HIS A 29 10.49 91.15 48.85
N TYR A 30 11.74 91.35 48.53
CA TYR A 30 12.56 90.33 47.89
C TYR A 30 12.84 89.17 48.84
N LYS A 31 13.04 89.45 50.14
CA LYS A 31 13.25 88.45 51.19
C LYS A 31 11.92 87.63 51.40
N ILE A 32 10.78 88.31 51.36
CA ILE A 32 9.47 87.63 51.49
C ILE A 32 9.18 86.74 50.25
N ILE A 33 9.36 87.31 49.06
CA ILE A 33 9.17 86.53 47.79
C ILE A 33 10.15 85.35 47.76
N ARG A 34 11.36 85.48 48.14
CA ARG A 34 12.33 84.33 48.24
C ARG A 34 11.87 83.27 49.24
N LYS A 35 11.29 83.62 50.35
CA LYS A 35 10.75 82.68 51.32
C LYS A 35 9.53 81.96 50.75
N VAL A 36 8.61 82.68 50.05
CA VAL A 36 7.47 82.13 49.43
C VAL A 36 7.86 81.17 48.31
N VAL A 37 8.79 81.53 47.44
CA VAL A 37 9.32 80.67 46.37
C VAL A 37 9.94 79.42 46.95
N TRP A 38 10.76 79.55 48.02
CA TRP A 38 11.31 78.37 48.68
C TRP A 38 10.24 77.51 49.38
N GLY A 39 9.19 78.10 49.94
CA GLY A 39 8.05 77.41 50.51
C GLY A 39 7.27 76.62 49.47
N VAL A 40 7.00 77.23 48.30
CA VAL A 40 6.36 76.56 47.17
C VAL A 40 7.24 75.44 46.60
N PHE A 41 8.54 75.68 46.50
CA PHE A 41 9.49 74.65 46.05
C PHE A 41 9.53 73.44 47.01
N ILE A 42 9.56 73.69 48.31
CA ILE A 42 9.51 72.60 49.32
C ILE A 42 8.15 71.89 49.27
N ALA A 43 7.06 72.63 49.10
CA ALA A 43 5.71 72.03 48.95
C ALA A 43 5.62 71.17 47.68
N MET A 44 6.23 71.65 46.58
CA MET A 44 6.28 70.88 45.32
C MET A 44 7.14 69.60 45.44
N VAL A 45 8.27 69.67 46.18
CA VAL A 45 9.08 68.49 46.45
C VAL A 45 8.33 67.54 47.38
N LEU A 46 7.63 68.00 48.37
CA LEU A 46 6.76 67.17 49.23
C LEU A 46 5.63 66.45 48.43
N VAL A 47 5.04 67.13 47.46
CA VAL A 47 4.01 66.53 46.58
C VAL A 47 4.62 65.41 45.73
N LEU A 48 5.90 65.49 45.36
CA LEU A 48 6.58 64.40 44.59
C LEU A 48 6.76 63.11 45.42
N PHE A 49 6.78 63.21 46.73
CA PHE A 49 6.87 62.04 47.63
C PHE A 49 5.49 61.46 48.05
N LEU A 50 4.39 62.05 47.62
CA LEU A 50 3.09 61.45 47.87
C LEU A 50 2.90 60.23 46.97
N PRO A 51 2.30 59.15 47.48
CA PRO A 51 2.03 57.93 46.69
C PRO A 51 1.09 58.28 45.53
N TRP A 52 1.61 58.16 44.33
CA TRP A 52 0.86 58.26 43.09
C TRP A 52 0.30 56.90 42.73
N THR A 53 -0.99 56.75 42.65
CA THR A 53 -1.63 55.57 42.05
C THR A 53 -1.78 55.78 40.55
N GLN A 54 -1.00 54.98 39.80
CA GLN A 54 -1.10 54.96 38.33
C GLN A 54 -2.23 53.99 37.94
N ASN A 55 -3.27 54.45 37.29
CA ASN A 55 -4.34 53.58 36.78
C ASN A 55 -3.97 53.08 35.42
N ILE A 56 -3.69 51.75 35.32
CA ILE A 56 -3.42 51.07 34.05
C ILE A 56 -4.78 50.68 33.46
N LYS A 57 -5.05 51.06 32.21
CA LYS A 57 -6.21 50.65 31.47
C LYS A 57 -5.87 49.53 30.52
N GLY A 58 -6.50 48.37 30.69
CA GLY A 58 -6.41 47.24 29.80
C GLY A 58 -7.79 46.86 29.26
N SER A 59 -7.81 46.43 27.99
CA SER A 59 -8.99 45.77 27.41
C SER A 59 -8.77 44.26 27.49
N GLY A 60 -9.80 43.49 27.85
CA GLY A 60 -9.70 42.05 27.93
C GLY A 60 -11.04 41.36 27.78
N PHE A 61 -11.01 40.08 27.61
CA PHE A 61 -12.19 39.24 27.53
C PHE A 61 -12.03 38.00 28.44
N VAL A 62 -13.18 37.49 28.89
CA VAL A 62 -13.22 36.26 29.67
C VAL A 62 -13.01 35.08 28.74
N THR A 63 -12.07 34.25 29.10
CA THR A 63 -11.72 33.02 28.34
C THR A 63 -11.46 31.88 29.31
N THR A 64 -10.99 30.74 28.80
CA THR A 64 -10.58 29.59 29.61
C THR A 64 -9.08 29.51 29.71
N LEU A 65 -8.58 29.04 30.89
CA LEU A 65 -7.14 29.00 31.17
C LEU A 65 -6.39 28.07 30.17
N LYS A 66 -7.00 26.92 29.83
CA LYS A 66 -6.38 25.93 28.91
C LYS A 66 -7.10 25.93 27.56
N PRO A 67 -6.34 25.87 26.43
CA PRO A 67 -6.94 25.84 25.09
C PRO A 67 -7.95 24.70 24.88
N GLY A 68 -7.71 23.52 25.48
CA GLY A 68 -8.62 22.37 25.41
C GLY A 68 -9.96 22.56 26.16
N GLN A 69 -10.08 23.58 26.99
CA GLN A 69 -11.29 23.93 27.72
C GLN A 69 -12.14 24.97 26.97
N ARG A 70 -11.67 25.47 25.80
CA ARG A 70 -12.45 26.39 24.96
C ARG A 70 -13.59 25.66 24.26
N PRO A 71 -14.69 26.33 23.94
CA PRO A 71 -15.75 25.75 23.13
C PRO A 71 -15.19 25.21 21.83
N GLN A 72 -15.44 23.92 21.54
CA GLN A 72 -14.97 23.28 20.33
C GLN A 72 -16.12 23.11 19.35
N ALA A 73 -15.90 23.57 18.12
CA ALA A 73 -16.84 23.35 17.02
C ALA A 73 -16.71 21.91 16.52
N VAL A 74 -17.82 21.20 16.45
CA VAL A 74 -17.93 19.89 15.82
C VAL A 74 -18.27 20.11 14.36
N HIS A 75 -17.43 19.57 13.46
CA HIS A 75 -17.60 19.72 12.02
C HIS A 75 -18.16 18.46 11.39
N ALA A 76 -18.98 18.60 10.35
CA ALA A 76 -19.41 17.50 9.52
C ALA A 76 -18.21 17.01 8.68
N ILE A 77 -17.83 15.74 8.88
CA ILE A 77 -16.71 15.12 8.14
C ILE A 77 -17.10 14.87 6.68
N ILE A 78 -18.37 14.58 6.45
CA ILE A 78 -18.95 14.35 5.11
C ILE A 78 -20.14 15.29 4.90
N GLY A 79 -20.41 15.65 3.65
CA GLY A 79 -21.61 16.39 3.29
C GLY A 79 -22.82 15.46 3.26
N GLY A 80 -23.98 15.98 3.67
CA GLY A 80 -25.22 15.21 3.69
C GLY A 80 -26.41 16.08 4.05
N ARG A 81 -27.63 15.49 4.07
CA ARG A 81 -28.86 16.13 4.51
C ARG A 81 -29.17 15.73 5.93
N ILE A 82 -29.53 16.68 6.78
CA ILE A 82 -29.91 16.42 8.17
C ILE A 82 -31.22 15.64 8.21
N GLU A 83 -31.19 14.42 8.76
CA GLU A 83 -32.39 13.60 8.94
C GLU A 83 -32.94 13.66 10.35
N ALA A 84 -32.07 13.72 11.36
CA ALA A 84 -32.49 13.76 12.75
C ALA A 84 -31.47 14.46 13.64
N TRP A 85 -31.98 15.22 14.63
CA TRP A 85 -31.23 15.76 15.75
C TRP A 85 -31.53 14.95 17.00
N TYR A 86 -30.51 14.60 17.78
CA TYR A 86 -30.63 13.84 19.02
C TYR A 86 -30.38 14.69 20.28
N VAL A 87 -29.88 15.93 20.07
CA VAL A 87 -29.53 16.86 21.15
C VAL A 87 -30.10 18.24 20.89
N GLN A 88 -30.30 19.01 21.95
CA GLN A 88 -30.74 20.43 21.92
C GLN A 88 -29.68 21.33 22.56
N GLU A 89 -29.78 22.64 22.32
CA GLU A 89 -28.91 23.62 22.97
C GLU A 89 -29.13 23.55 24.50
N GLY A 90 -28.07 23.47 25.27
CA GLY A 90 -28.07 23.30 26.70
C GLY A 90 -27.96 21.85 27.20
N ASP A 91 -28.12 20.86 26.33
CA ASP A 91 -27.98 19.45 26.69
C ASP A 91 -26.54 19.08 27.04
N PHE A 92 -26.42 18.20 28.03
CA PHE A 92 -25.13 17.58 28.38
C PHE A 92 -24.90 16.33 27.53
N VAL A 93 -23.76 16.26 26.84
CA VAL A 93 -23.37 15.14 26.02
C VAL A 93 -22.06 14.53 26.55
N LYS A 94 -21.96 13.21 26.48
CA LYS A 94 -20.72 12.48 26.75
C LYS A 94 -19.94 12.28 25.47
N LYS A 95 -18.63 12.03 25.57
CA LYS A 95 -17.82 11.68 24.43
C LYS A 95 -18.39 10.43 23.74
N GLY A 96 -18.66 10.54 22.44
CA GLY A 96 -19.22 9.47 21.58
C GLY A 96 -20.76 9.51 21.46
N ASP A 97 -21.45 10.35 22.23
CA ASP A 97 -22.90 10.49 22.08
C ASP A 97 -23.23 11.07 20.69
N THR A 98 -24.26 10.51 20.05
CA THR A 98 -24.71 10.98 18.72
C THR A 98 -25.40 12.33 18.86
N ILE A 99 -24.94 13.30 18.11
CA ILE A 99 -25.50 14.66 18.06
C ILE A 99 -26.59 14.75 17.01
N LEU A 100 -26.28 14.31 15.77
CA LEU A 100 -27.23 14.27 14.67
C LEU A 100 -26.90 13.13 13.68
N HIS A 101 -27.89 12.78 12.90
CA HIS A 101 -27.79 11.85 11.78
C HIS A 101 -27.99 12.59 10.47
N ILE A 102 -27.11 12.32 9.51
CA ILE A 102 -27.18 12.86 8.16
C ILE A 102 -27.40 11.72 7.15
N SER A 103 -28.17 11.98 6.10
CA SER A 103 -28.30 11.08 4.96
C SER A 103 -27.38 11.49 3.83
N GLU A 104 -26.98 10.53 3.02
CA GLU A 104 -26.12 10.73 1.87
C GLU A 104 -26.82 11.54 0.76
N THR A 105 -26.06 12.39 0.10
CA THR A 105 -26.51 13.20 -1.05
C THR A 105 -25.82 12.83 -2.36
N LYS A 106 -24.73 12.03 -2.31
CA LYS A 106 -24.00 11.59 -3.49
C LYS A 106 -24.56 10.27 -4.00
N SER A 107 -24.92 10.21 -5.28
CA SER A 107 -25.54 9.04 -5.92
C SER A 107 -24.72 7.74 -5.80
N GLU A 108 -23.40 7.85 -5.70
CA GLU A 108 -22.49 6.69 -5.54
C GLU A 108 -22.73 5.88 -4.26
N TYR A 109 -23.37 6.50 -3.25
CA TYR A 109 -23.55 5.91 -1.91
C TYR A 109 -25.04 5.79 -1.51
N PHE A 110 -25.96 5.90 -2.48
CA PHE A 110 -27.40 5.82 -2.19
C PHE A 110 -27.90 4.43 -1.84
N ASP A 111 -27.14 3.36 -2.16
CA ASP A 111 -27.54 2.01 -1.81
C ASP A 111 -27.40 1.82 -0.28
N PRO A 112 -28.52 1.64 0.46
CA PRO A 112 -28.46 1.41 1.90
C PRO A 112 -27.74 0.10 2.27
N ASN A 113 -27.68 -0.85 1.35
CA ASN A 113 -27.00 -2.14 1.52
C ASN A 113 -25.58 -2.15 0.93
N LEU A 114 -25.03 -0.99 0.56
CA LEU A 114 -23.73 -0.89 -0.11
C LEU A 114 -22.60 -1.61 0.64
N VAL A 115 -22.55 -1.45 1.96
CA VAL A 115 -21.57 -2.11 2.83
C VAL A 115 -21.76 -3.62 2.81
N GLU A 116 -22.99 -4.09 2.98
CA GLU A 116 -23.32 -5.52 2.99
C GLU A 116 -23.02 -6.17 1.64
N ASN A 117 -23.50 -5.56 0.55
CA ASN A 117 -23.30 -6.04 -0.82
C ASN A 117 -21.81 -6.13 -1.18
N THR A 118 -21.02 -5.10 -0.81
CA THR A 118 -19.57 -5.11 -1.01
C THR A 118 -18.91 -6.19 -0.16
N GLY A 119 -19.36 -6.40 1.08
CA GLY A 119 -18.88 -7.47 1.95
C GLY A 119 -19.14 -8.87 1.37
N ILE A 120 -20.30 -9.09 0.77
CA ILE A 120 -20.63 -10.34 0.05
C ILE A 120 -19.70 -10.52 -1.16
N GLN A 121 -19.42 -9.45 -1.93
CA GLN A 121 -18.50 -9.51 -3.06
C GLN A 121 -17.07 -9.86 -2.62
N VAL A 122 -16.60 -9.29 -1.51
CA VAL A 122 -15.29 -9.64 -0.92
C VAL A 122 -15.22 -11.13 -0.61
N LYS A 123 -16.20 -11.67 0.13
CA LYS A 123 -16.27 -13.10 0.49
C LYS A 123 -16.33 -14.02 -0.74
N ALA A 124 -17.11 -13.65 -1.75
CA ALA A 124 -17.19 -14.41 -2.99
C ALA A 124 -15.83 -14.47 -3.72
N LYS A 125 -15.11 -13.34 -3.79
CA LYS A 125 -13.79 -13.30 -4.41
C LYS A 125 -12.73 -14.02 -3.57
N GLU A 126 -12.79 -13.95 -2.24
CA GLU A 126 -11.92 -14.75 -1.36
C GLU A 126 -12.12 -16.26 -1.57
N SER A 127 -13.38 -16.70 -1.71
CA SER A 127 -13.70 -18.09 -2.03
C SER A 127 -13.16 -18.49 -3.42
N ALA A 128 -13.19 -17.58 -4.39
CA ALA A 128 -12.60 -17.81 -5.70
C ALA A 128 -11.06 -17.98 -5.62
N VAL A 129 -10.36 -17.20 -4.79
CA VAL A 129 -8.91 -17.38 -4.55
C VAL A 129 -8.62 -18.78 -4.01
N VAL A 130 -9.38 -19.25 -3.02
CA VAL A 130 -9.24 -20.61 -2.48
C VAL A 130 -9.43 -21.65 -3.57
N SER A 131 -10.44 -21.48 -4.43
CA SER A 131 -10.71 -22.38 -5.56
C SER A 131 -9.57 -22.41 -6.58
N TYR A 132 -8.98 -21.25 -6.93
CA TYR A 132 -7.83 -21.20 -7.83
C TYR A 132 -6.56 -21.78 -7.19
N THR A 133 -6.36 -21.59 -5.91
CA THR A 133 -5.26 -22.24 -5.17
C THR A 133 -5.37 -23.75 -5.24
N ALA A 134 -6.54 -24.30 -4.98
CA ALA A 134 -6.82 -25.74 -5.13
C ALA A 134 -6.60 -26.23 -6.57
N LYS A 135 -7.00 -25.44 -7.57
CA LYS A 135 -6.75 -25.75 -8.99
C LYS A 135 -5.27 -25.79 -9.34
N VAL A 136 -4.49 -24.82 -8.87
CA VAL A 136 -3.01 -24.78 -9.07
C VAL A 136 -2.36 -26.02 -8.47
N GLU A 137 -2.79 -26.45 -7.29
CA GLU A 137 -2.29 -27.64 -6.62
C GLU A 137 -2.69 -28.94 -7.38
N ALA A 138 -3.94 -29.05 -7.81
CA ALA A 138 -4.41 -30.18 -8.62
C ALA A 138 -3.63 -30.31 -9.93
N LEU A 139 -3.35 -29.20 -10.61
CA LEU A 139 -2.52 -29.18 -11.83
C LEU A 139 -1.07 -29.56 -11.54
N ALA A 140 -0.51 -29.18 -10.39
CA ALA A 140 0.81 -29.64 -9.98
C ALA A 140 0.86 -31.16 -9.74
N GLN A 141 -0.19 -31.72 -9.13
CA GLN A 141 -0.33 -33.18 -8.95
C GLN A 141 -0.50 -33.88 -10.31
N GLN A 142 -1.26 -33.32 -11.24
CA GLN A 142 -1.41 -33.83 -12.60
C GLN A 142 -0.07 -33.86 -13.35
N ILE A 143 0.72 -32.80 -13.28
CA ILE A 143 2.08 -32.76 -13.87
C ILE A 143 2.95 -33.89 -13.32
N ASN A 144 2.90 -34.13 -12.01
CA ASN A 144 3.67 -35.20 -11.38
C ASN A 144 3.17 -36.59 -11.80
N ALA A 145 1.87 -36.76 -12.01
CA ALA A 145 1.29 -38.01 -12.55
C ALA A 145 1.77 -38.27 -13.98
N ILE A 146 1.70 -37.25 -14.87
CA ILE A 146 2.19 -37.33 -16.25
C ILE A 146 3.69 -37.66 -16.29
N LYS A 147 4.52 -37.05 -15.41
CA LYS A 147 5.96 -37.39 -15.33
C LYS A 147 6.20 -38.87 -14.96
N ARG A 148 5.45 -39.39 -14.02
CA ARG A 148 5.54 -40.83 -13.63
C ARG A 148 5.08 -41.74 -14.76
N GLU A 149 3.98 -41.42 -15.41
CA GLU A 149 3.46 -42.18 -16.55
C GLU A 149 4.48 -42.17 -17.71
N ARG A 150 5.03 -41.00 -18.06
CA ARG A 150 6.10 -40.86 -19.04
C ARG A 150 7.26 -41.80 -18.75
N GLN A 151 7.76 -41.81 -17.51
CA GLN A 151 8.89 -42.66 -17.11
C GLN A 151 8.58 -44.16 -17.34
N LEU A 152 7.39 -44.61 -16.95
CA LEU A 152 6.97 -45.98 -17.14
C LEU A 152 6.83 -46.36 -18.61
N LYS A 153 6.19 -45.49 -19.41
CA LYS A 153 5.96 -45.72 -20.85
C LYS A 153 7.26 -45.68 -21.66
N LEU A 154 8.20 -44.78 -21.35
CA LEU A 154 9.51 -44.74 -21.98
C LEU A 154 10.33 -45.98 -21.61
N LYS A 155 10.27 -46.45 -20.37
CA LYS A 155 10.92 -47.70 -19.95
C LYS A 155 10.34 -48.92 -20.69
N GLN A 156 9.00 -48.97 -20.86
CA GLN A 156 8.35 -50.05 -21.62
C GLN A 156 8.78 -50.03 -23.11
N ALA A 157 8.75 -48.84 -23.74
CA ALA A 157 9.20 -48.68 -25.14
C ALA A 157 10.68 -48.99 -25.31
N GLY A 158 11.53 -48.55 -24.39
CA GLY A 158 12.96 -48.87 -24.38
C GLY A 158 13.24 -50.39 -24.25
N ASN A 159 12.44 -51.12 -23.45
CA ASN A 159 12.54 -52.56 -23.36
C ASN A 159 12.15 -53.24 -24.68
N LYS A 160 11.06 -52.76 -25.34
CA LYS A 160 10.63 -53.26 -26.65
C LYS A 160 11.72 -53.03 -27.71
N LEU A 161 12.31 -51.84 -27.72
CA LEU A 161 13.41 -51.48 -28.61
C LEU A 161 14.60 -52.42 -28.39
N LYS A 162 14.96 -52.71 -27.12
CA LYS A 162 16.03 -53.67 -26.80
C LYS A 162 15.71 -55.06 -27.32
N GLN A 163 14.46 -55.53 -27.21
CA GLN A 163 14.03 -56.84 -27.73
C GLN A 163 14.13 -56.88 -29.25
N SER A 164 13.65 -55.83 -29.98
CA SER A 164 13.78 -55.74 -31.41
C SER A 164 15.25 -55.78 -31.89
N ARG A 165 16.13 -55.05 -31.17
CA ARG A 165 17.57 -55.07 -31.45
C ARG A 165 18.23 -56.45 -31.26
N LEU A 166 17.80 -57.18 -30.23
CA LEU A 166 18.27 -58.53 -29.98
C LEU A 166 17.74 -59.50 -31.07
N LYS A 167 16.49 -59.31 -31.54
CA LYS A 167 15.91 -60.09 -32.65
C LYS A 167 16.67 -59.88 -33.95
N VAL A 168 16.98 -58.62 -34.34
CA VAL A 168 17.84 -58.35 -35.51
C VAL A 168 19.17 -59.03 -35.41
N LYS A 169 19.82 -58.96 -34.24
CA LYS A 169 21.10 -59.64 -33.99
C LYS A 169 21.00 -61.18 -34.15
N SER A 170 19.92 -61.77 -33.64
CA SER A 170 19.68 -63.24 -33.78
C SER A 170 19.45 -63.61 -35.25
N ASP A 171 18.58 -62.87 -35.97
CA ASP A 171 18.25 -63.16 -37.38
C ASP A 171 19.47 -62.90 -38.28
N SER A 172 20.38 -61.96 -37.95
CA SER A 172 21.66 -61.73 -38.62
C SER A 172 22.63 -62.92 -38.44
N ILE A 173 22.71 -63.48 -37.24
CA ILE A 173 23.55 -64.67 -36.96
C ILE A 173 22.98 -65.88 -37.72
N ASP A 174 21.63 -66.07 -37.71
CA ASP A 174 20.99 -67.12 -38.46
C ASP A 174 21.28 -67.00 -39.96
N LEU A 175 21.25 -65.79 -40.54
CA LEU A 175 21.58 -65.56 -41.94
C LEU A 175 23.06 -65.95 -42.23
N GLU A 176 23.99 -65.59 -41.37
CA GLU A 176 25.41 -65.97 -41.55
C GLU A 176 25.61 -67.49 -41.51
N ALA A 177 24.88 -68.19 -40.61
CA ALA A 177 24.90 -69.66 -40.57
C ALA A 177 24.33 -70.28 -41.89
N VAL A 178 23.27 -69.70 -42.43
CA VAL A 178 22.70 -70.19 -43.70
C VAL A 178 23.62 -69.87 -44.87
N LYS A 179 24.31 -68.71 -44.91
CA LYS A 179 25.34 -68.37 -45.90
C LYS A 179 26.48 -69.37 -45.89
N THR A 180 26.93 -69.79 -44.71
CA THR A 180 27.94 -70.85 -44.57
C THR A 180 27.44 -72.21 -45.10
N GLN A 181 26.17 -72.54 -44.81
CA GLN A 181 25.56 -73.77 -45.35
C GLN A 181 25.43 -73.72 -46.89
N LEU A 182 25.12 -72.57 -47.48
CA LEU A 182 25.09 -72.42 -48.93
C LEU A 182 26.48 -72.64 -49.55
N SER A 183 27.52 -71.93 -49.04
CA SER A 183 28.90 -72.15 -49.53
C SER A 183 29.36 -73.58 -49.46
N ILE A 184 28.98 -74.35 -48.40
CA ILE A 184 29.23 -75.77 -48.31
C ILE A 184 28.49 -76.53 -49.41
N ALA A 185 27.20 -76.20 -49.65
CA ALA A 185 26.42 -76.88 -50.68
C ALA A 185 26.95 -76.58 -52.10
N GLU A 186 27.42 -75.37 -52.38
CA GLU A 186 28.06 -75.01 -53.58
C GLU A 186 29.33 -75.82 -53.88
N THR A 187 30.19 -75.91 -52.87
CA THR A 187 31.44 -76.71 -52.89
C THR A 187 31.14 -78.21 -53.12
N GLN A 188 30.05 -78.71 -52.44
CA GLN A 188 29.66 -80.10 -52.66
C GLN A 188 29.10 -80.36 -54.05
N TYR A 189 28.31 -79.46 -54.58
CA TYR A 189 27.82 -79.57 -55.96
C TYR A 189 28.96 -79.52 -56.97
N GLU A 190 29.88 -78.56 -56.89
CA GLU A 190 31.04 -78.46 -57.75
C GLU A 190 31.89 -79.74 -57.70
N ARG A 191 32.13 -80.30 -56.55
CA ARG A 191 32.88 -81.56 -56.40
C ARG A 191 32.07 -82.72 -56.97
N ALA A 192 30.76 -82.82 -56.79
CA ALA A 192 29.97 -83.89 -57.36
C ALA A 192 29.97 -83.82 -58.95
N PHE A 193 29.96 -82.60 -59.52
CA PHE A 193 30.01 -82.38 -60.90
C PHE A 193 31.36 -82.83 -61.49
N LYS A 194 32.48 -82.50 -60.88
CA LYS A 194 33.83 -82.96 -61.25
C LYS A 194 33.97 -84.48 -61.22
N LEU A 195 33.48 -85.13 -60.18
CA LEU A 195 33.53 -86.59 -60.05
C LEU A 195 32.66 -87.33 -61.03
N ASN A 196 31.57 -86.73 -61.53
CA ASN A 196 30.76 -87.26 -62.66
C ASN A 196 31.47 -87.14 -64.01
N ASP A 197 32.12 -86.01 -64.26
CA ASP A 197 32.89 -85.71 -65.48
C ASP A 197 34.05 -86.68 -65.60
N GLU A 198 34.67 -87.09 -64.44
CA GLU A 198 35.73 -88.12 -64.39
C GLU A 198 35.19 -89.55 -64.46
N GLY A 199 33.82 -89.72 -64.57
CA GLY A 199 33.19 -91.03 -64.62
C GLY A 199 33.10 -91.81 -63.32
N LEU A 200 33.44 -91.17 -62.22
CA LEU A 200 33.54 -91.83 -60.91
C LEU A 200 32.17 -91.86 -60.08
N LYS A 201 31.23 -91.06 -60.53
CA LYS A 201 29.89 -91.00 -59.90
C LYS A 201 28.74 -90.85 -60.92
N PRO A 202 27.56 -91.46 -60.68
CA PRO A 202 26.44 -91.34 -61.61
C PRO A 202 25.81 -89.95 -61.58
N MET A 203 25.10 -89.56 -62.65
CA MET A 203 24.42 -88.24 -62.77
C MET A 203 23.38 -87.98 -61.68
N THR A 204 22.74 -89.02 -61.22
CA THR A 204 21.77 -88.93 -60.08
C THR A 204 22.37 -88.31 -58.85
N TYR A 205 23.68 -88.58 -58.57
CA TYR A 205 24.39 -87.95 -57.44
C TYR A 205 24.61 -86.44 -57.66
N VAL A 206 24.84 -86.01 -58.85
CA VAL A 206 24.96 -84.57 -59.19
C VAL A 206 23.60 -83.90 -59.05
N GLU A 207 22.55 -84.56 -59.51
CA GLU A 207 21.17 -84.01 -59.37
C GLU A 207 20.78 -83.87 -57.90
N GLU A 208 21.10 -84.86 -57.09
CA GLU A 208 20.85 -84.74 -55.63
C GLU A 208 21.53 -83.51 -54.99
N LYS A 209 22.82 -83.23 -55.35
CA LYS A 209 23.54 -82.09 -54.81
C LYS A 209 23.00 -80.78 -55.36
N LYS A 210 22.57 -80.75 -56.66
CA LYS A 210 21.90 -79.61 -57.24
C LYS A 210 20.58 -79.25 -56.57
N VAL A 211 19.74 -80.21 -56.20
CA VAL A 211 18.53 -79.96 -55.47
C VAL A 211 18.85 -79.38 -54.08
N LYS A 212 19.89 -79.91 -53.41
CA LYS A 212 20.34 -79.38 -52.13
C LYS A 212 20.86 -77.96 -52.22
N LEU A 213 21.60 -77.62 -53.28
CA LEU A 213 22.03 -76.23 -53.53
C LEU A 213 20.85 -75.29 -53.75
N GLN A 214 19.86 -75.68 -54.57
CA GLN A 214 18.63 -74.88 -54.80
C GLN A 214 17.82 -74.70 -53.50
N GLN A 215 17.75 -75.72 -52.65
CA GLN A 215 17.12 -75.57 -51.33
C GLN A 215 17.84 -74.56 -50.44
N MET A 216 19.17 -74.51 -50.44
CA MET A 216 19.93 -73.55 -49.66
C MET A 216 19.80 -72.13 -50.20
N GLN A 217 19.77 -71.97 -51.55
CA GLN A 217 19.48 -70.67 -52.18
C GLN A 217 18.10 -70.15 -51.79
N ALA A 218 17.03 -70.98 -51.83
CA ALA A 218 15.73 -70.58 -51.36
C ALA A 218 15.71 -70.20 -49.86
N LYS A 219 16.47 -70.97 -49.05
CA LYS A 219 16.58 -70.72 -47.62
C LYS A 219 17.27 -69.38 -47.30
N ILE A 220 18.28 -68.97 -48.07
CA ILE A 220 18.90 -67.62 -47.93
C ILE A 220 17.89 -66.54 -48.13
N VAL A 221 17.15 -66.52 -49.23
CA VAL A 221 16.12 -65.54 -49.53
C VAL A 221 15.11 -65.42 -48.41
N THR A 222 14.69 -66.56 -47.84
CA THR A 222 13.78 -66.58 -46.70
C THR A 222 14.38 -65.94 -45.47
N GLN A 223 15.66 -66.22 -45.18
CA GLN A 223 16.34 -65.62 -44.01
C GLN A 223 16.68 -64.14 -44.18
N GLU A 224 17.00 -63.70 -45.40
CA GLU A 224 17.15 -62.27 -45.71
C GLU A 224 15.83 -61.49 -45.54
N ASN A 225 14.72 -62.02 -45.97
CA ASN A 225 13.39 -61.42 -45.75
C ASN A 225 13.04 -61.39 -44.26
N LYS A 226 13.42 -62.40 -43.48
CA LYS A 226 13.23 -62.43 -42.00
C LYS A 226 14.03 -61.39 -41.33
N LEU A 227 15.34 -61.22 -41.72
CA LEU A 227 16.18 -60.13 -41.20
C LEU A 227 15.61 -58.76 -41.53
N LEU A 228 15.24 -58.52 -42.79
CA LEU A 228 14.63 -57.24 -43.23
C LEU A 228 13.34 -56.91 -42.40
N THR A 229 12.53 -57.95 -42.12
CA THR A 229 11.34 -57.80 -41.29
C THR A 229 11.68 -57.37 -39.84
N SER A 230 12.73 -57.98 -39.27
CA SER A 230 13.16 -57.64 -37.90
C SER A 230 13.85 -56.25 -37.84
N GLU A 231 14.56 -55.83 -38.90
CA GLU A 231 15.07 -54.46 -39.05
C GLU A 231 13.97 -53.42 -39.13
N ASN A 232 12.89 -53.67 -39.89
CA ASN A 232 11.71 -52.82 -39.94
C ASN A 232 11.00 -52.72 -38.58
N GLU A 233 10.91 -53.85 -37.83
CA GLU A 233 10.40 -53.86 -36.47
C GLU A 233 11.26 -53.05 -35.50
N LEU A 234 12.60 -53.05 -35.68
CA LEU A 234 13.54 -52.23 -34.92
C LEU A 234 13.27 -50.72 -35.19
N ILE A 235 13.22 -50.30 -36.47
CA ILE A 235 12.93 -48.94 -36.87
C ILE A 235 11.59 -48.47 -36.29
N ASN A 236 10.55 -49.30 -36.41
CA ASN A 236 9.22 -48.99 -35.85
C ASN A 236 9.26 -48.78 -34.33
N SER A 237 10.10 -49.58 -33.61
CA SER A 237 10.27 -49.45 -32.17
C SER A 237 11.03 -48.17 -31.79
N GLU A 238 11.99 -47.71 -32.59
CA GLU A 238 12.71 -46.46 -32.45
C GLU A 238 11.79 -45.26 -32.67
N MET A 239 10.97 -45.32 -33.75
CA MET A 239 9.99 -44.28 -34.07
C MET A 239 8.92 -44.16 -32.95
N GLU A 240 8.44 -45.28 -32.41
CA GLU A 240 7.49 -45.29 -31.32
C GLU A 240 8.05 -44.66 -30.04
N LEU A 241 9.34 -44.92 -29.71
CA LEU A 241 10.00 -44.25 -28.56
C LEU A 241 10.04 -42.73 -28.76
N THR A 242 10.47 -42.25 -29.94
CA THR A 242 10.53 -40.82 -30.26
C THR A 242 9.13 -40.17 -30.24
N ARG A 243 8.12 -40.88 -30.79
CA ARG A 243 6.71 -40.43 -30.74
C ARG A 243 6.19 -40.25 -29.35
N LEU A 244 6.49 -41.22 -28.45
CA LEU A 244 6.11 -41.15 -27.05
C LEU A 244 6.81 -39.97 -26.34
N GLU A 245 8.11 -39.78 -26.58
CA GLU A 245 8.85 -38.62 -26.01
C GLU A 245 8.21 -37.30 -26.39
N ALA A 246 7.91 -37.08 -27.70
CA ALA A 246 7.28 -35.89 -28.19
C ALA A 246 5.88 -35.68 -27.59
N SER A 247 5.05 -36.74 -27.56
CA SER A 247 3.69 -36.70 -27.00
C SER A 247 3.69 -36.33 -25.51
N TYR A 248 4.60 -36.89 -24.70
CA TYR A 248 4.69 -36.52 -23.30
C TYR A 248 5.30 -35.15 -23.07
N ALA A 249 6.21 -34.67 -23.94
CA ALA A 249 6.70 -33.30 -23.91
C ALA A 249 5.57 -32.29 -24.13
N GLU A 250 4.70 -32.56 -25.13
CA GLU A 250 3.49 -31.76 -25.40
C GLU A 250 2.54 -31.74 -24.21
N LYS A 251 2.20 -32.92 -23.65
CA LYS A 251 1.30 -33.04 -22.49
C LYS A 251 1.84 -32.27 -21.27
N LEU A 252 3.14 -32.35 -21.02
CA LEU A 252 3.78 -31.62 -19.93
C LEU A 252 3.78 -30.12 -20.17
N ALA A 253 4.07 -29.67 -21.39
CA ALA A 253 4.05 -28.25 -21.76
C ALA A 253 2.64 -27.67 -21.60
N LYS A 254 1.61 -28.41 -22.06
CA LYS A 254 0.21 -28.01 -21.89
C LYS A 254 -0.18 -27.90 -20.42
N ALA A 255 0.10 -28.94 -19.62
CA ALA A 255 -0.25 -28.94 -18.19
C ALA A 255 0.52 -27.83 -17.42
N ALA A 256 1.76 -27.53 -17.80
CA ALA A 256 2.54 -26.43 -17.23
C ALA A 256 1.95 -25.08 -17.61
N SER A 257 1.51 -24.89 -18.86
CA SER A 257 0.82 -23.68 -19.33
C SER A 257 -0.52 -23.48 -18.60
N ASP A 258 -1.30 -24.53 -18.46
CA ASP A 258 -2.58 -24.48 -17.73
C ASP A 258 -2.38 -24.10 -16.27
N ARG A 259 -1.34 -24.65 -15.62
CA ARG A 259 -0.96 -24.28 -14.25
C ARG A 259 -0.54 -22.81 -14.15
N GLN A 260 0.24 -22.31 -15.11
CA GLN A 260 0.69 -20.91 -15.12
C GLN A 260 -0.50 -19.96 -15.32
N THR A 261 -1.45 -20.32 -16.19
CA THR A 261 -2.68 -19.57 -16.41
C THR A 261 -3.53 -19.53 -15.13
N ALA A 262 -3.68 -20.68 -14.45
CA ALA A 262 -4.42 -20.73 -13.18
C ALA A 262 -3.74 -19.88 -12.08
N LEU A 263 -2.41 -19.88 -12.02
CA LEU A 263 -1.63 -19.07 -11.08
C LEU A 263 -1.78 -17.56 -11.37
N SER A 264 -1.72 -17.16 -12.65
CA SER A 264 -1.97 -15.77 -13.04
C SER A 264 -3.38 -15.32 -12.64
N THR A 265 -4.38 -16.15 -12.90
CA THR A 265 -5.77 -15.85 -12.51
C THR A 265 -5.92 -15.77 -10.99
N GLN A 266 -5.21 -16.60 -10.24
CA GLN A 266 -5.18 -16.53 -8.78
C GLN A 266 -4.67 -15.15 -8.32
N PHE A 267 -3.52 -14.69 -8.81
CA PHE A 267 -2.96 -13.39 -8.44
C PHE A 267 -3.85 -12.21 -8.88
N ASP A 268 -4.45 -12.29 -10.04
CA ASP A 268 -5.42 -11.28 -10.50
C ASP A 268 -6.62 -11.21 -9.56
N THR A 269 -7.12 -12.37 -9.12
CA THR A 269 -8.25 -12.45 -8.19
C THR A 269 -7.84 -11.93 -6.80
N GLU A 270 -6.64 -12.23 -6.31
CA GLU A 270 -6.09 -11.67 -5.05
C GLU A 270 -5.98 -10.15 -5.10
N SER A 271 -5.53 -9.59 -6.24
CA SER A 271 -5.52 -8.15 -6.46
C SER A 271 -6.92 -7.54 -6.41
N GLN A 272 -7.93 -8.21 -7.01
CA GLN A 272 -9.33 -7.78 -6.94
C GLN A 272 -9.88 -7.85 -5.51
N VAL A 273 -9.54 -8.90 -4.73
CA VAL A 273 -9.89 -9.00 -3.31
C VAL A 273 -9.33 -7.81 -2.54
N SER A 274 -8.07 -7.47 -2.74
CA SER A 274 -7.44 -6.33 -2.08
C SER A 274 -8.15 -5.01 -2.37
N LYS A 275 -8.50 -4.76 -3.64
CA LYS A 275 -9.26 -3.56 -4.07
C LYS A 275 -10.64 -3.52 -3.42
N LEU A 276 -11.39 -4.62 -3.49
CA LEU A 276 -12.74 -4.71 -2.92
C LEU A 276 -12.71 -4.57 -1.39
N ARG A 277 -11.70 -5.13 -0.72
CA ARG A 277 -11.52 -4.99 0.73
C ARG A 277 -11.26 -3.55 1.13
N SER A 278 -10.44 -2.81 0.35
CA SER A 278 -10.22 -1.39 0.55
C SER A 278 -11.50 -0.57 0.35
N GLN A 279 -12.29 -0.88 -0.67
CA GLN A 279 -13.59 -0.26 -0.91
C GLN A 279 -14.58 -0.56 0.23
N TYR A 280 -14.66 -1.82 0.65
CA TYR A 280 -15.50 -2.24 1.78
C TYR A 280 -15.16 -1.47 3.06
N THR A 281 -13.87 -1.38 3.39
CA THR A 281 -13.41 -0.63 4.56
C THR A 281 -13.74 0.87 4.44
N SER A 282 -13.56 1.46 3.26
CA SER A 282 -13.91 2.87 3.02
C SER A 282 -15.40 3.11 3.18
N TYR A 283 -16.25 2.22 2.66
CA TYR A 283 -17.72 2.32 2.82
C TYR A 283 -18.14 2.11 4.28
N GLN A 284 -17.50 1.21 5.00
CA GLN A 284 -17.76 0.96 6.41
C GLN A 284 -17.41 2.18 7.26
N ILE A 285 -16.25 2.80 7.03
CA ILE A 285 -15.84 4.03 7.71
C ILE A 285 -16.81 5.17 7.38
N ARG A 286 -17.16 5.32 6.09
CA ARG A 286 -18.10 6.35 5.65
C ARG A 286 -19.48 6.17 6.29
N ASN A 287 -19.97 4.93 6.39
CA ASN A 287 -21.25 4.64 7.05
C ASN A 287 -21.26 5.07 8.52
N GLY A 288 -20.13 4.93 9.23
CA GLY A 288 -19.99 5.47 10.58
C GLY A 288 -20.01 7.01 10.66
N MET A 289 -19.62 7.69 9.58
CA MET A 289 -19.58 9.16 9.54
C MET A 289 -20.97 9.81 9.33
N TYR A 290 -22.00 9.03 9.02
CA TYR A 290 -23.37 9.56 8.97
C TYR A 290 -23.90 9.96 10.35
N TYR A 291 -23.32 9.41 11.42
CA TYR A 291 -23.61 9.80 12.80
C TYR A 291 -22.52 10.75 13.29
N ILE A 292 -22.86 12.03 13.41
CA ILE A 292 -21.95 13.02 13.98
C ILE A 292 -21.99 12.88 15.49
N THR A 293 -20.86 12.57 16.11
CA THR A 293 -20.74 12.28 17.54
C THR A 293 -19.95 13.36 18.28
N ALA A 294 -20.19 13.49 19.57
CA ALA A 294 -19.47 14.41 20.43
C ALA A 294 -18.01 13.98 20.63
N PRO A 295 -17.00 14.83 20.33
CA PRO A 295 -15.58 14.50 20.50
C PRO A 295 -15.15 14.50 21.97
N GLN A 296 -15.88 15.18 22.83
CA GLN A 296 -15.64 15.31 24.27
C GLN A 296 -16.94 15.46 25.04
N ALA A 297 -16.90 15.26 26.36
CA ALA A 297 -18.01 15.52 27.24
C ALA A 297 -18.16 17.03 27.47
N GLY A 298 -19.40 17.52 27.47
CA GLY A 298 -19.68 18.94 27.69
C GLY A 298 -21.13 19.31 27.42
N TYR A 299 -21.41 20.59 27.44
CA TYR A 299 -22.72 21.15 27.13
C TYR A 299 -22.77 21.65 25.70
N VAL A 300 -23.83 21.35 24.98
CA VAL A 300 -24.12 21.91 23.65
C VAL A 300 -24.39 23.39 23.79
N ASN A 301 -23.44 24.23 23.39
CA ASN A 301 -23.53 25.68 23.54
C ASN A 301 -24.41 26.34 22.48
N ARG A 302 -24.21 25.94 21.21
CA ARG A 302 -24.92 26.51 20.06
C ARG A 302 -25.01 25.53 18.91
N ALA A 303 -26.20 25.34 18.37
CA ALA A 303 -26.43 24.70 17.08
C ALA A 303 -26.21 25.73 15.96
N LEU A 304 -25.26 25.46 15.08
CA LEU A 304 -24.90 26.37 13.96
C LEU A 304 -25.72 26.07 12.71
N GLN A 305 -26.30 24.86 12.63
CA GLN A 305 -27.22 24.40 11.60
C GLN A 305 -28.48 23.91 12.29
N SER A 306 -29.66 24.38 11.91
CA SER A 306 -30.86 24.14 12.69
C SER A 306 -32.02 23.47 11.96
N GLY A 307 -31.96 23.38 10.62
CA GLY A 307 -33.07 22.89 9.82
C GLY A 307 -33.03 21.38 9.57
N LEU A 308 -34.11 20.65 9.97
CA LEU A 308 -34.35 19.30 9.44
C LEU A 308 -34.50 19.35 7.92
N GLY A 309 -33.85 18.45 7.19
CA GLY A 309 -33.83 18.45 5.73
C GLY A 309 -32.83 19.41 5.09
N GLU A 310 -32.11 20.21 5.87
CA GLU A 310 -31.06 21.09 5.39
C GLU A 310 -29.82 20.29 4.94
N THR A 311 -29.19 20.76 3.86
CA THR A 311 -27.97 20.12 3.35
C THR A 311 -26.73 20.78 3.93
N ILE A 312 -25.91 19.99 4.60
CA ILE A 312 -24.62 20.40 5.16
C ILE A 312 -23.50 20.05 4.20
N LYS A 313 -22.54 20.97 4.04
CA LYS A 313 -21.31 20.73 3.29
C LYS A 313 -20.27 20.06 4.17
N GLU A 314 -19.37 19.30 3.55
CA GLU A 314 -18.18 18.78 4.19
C GLU A 314 -17.37 19.93 4.84
N GLY A 315 -16.92 19.74 6.09
CA GLY A 315 -16.20 20.75 6.85
C GLY A 315 -17.07 21.82 7.52
N ALA A 316 -18.39 21.84 7.29
CA ALA A 316 -19.27 22.81 7.94
C ALA A 316 -19.35 22.54 9.46
N SER A 317 -19.31 23.62 10.24
CA SER A 317 -19.55 23.56 11.68
C SER A 317 -21.00 23.27 11.97
N VAL A 318 -21.29 22.30 12.80
CA VAL A 318 -22.63 21.81 13.12
C VAL A 318 -23.07 22.32 14.50
N VAL A 319 -22.29 22.03 15.53
CA VAL A 319 -22.53 22.48 16.90
C VAL A 319 -21.23 22.93 17.56
N SER A 320 -21.36 23.73 18.60
CA SER A 320 -20.25 24.07 19.50
C SER A 320 -20.49 23.40 20.86
N ILE A 321 -19.50 22.66 21.37
CA ILE A 321 -19.55 21.98 22.66
C ILE A 321 -18.59 22.68 23.62
N MET A 322 -19.12 23.12 24.77
CA MET A 322 -18.36 23.65 25.92
C MET A 322 -18.04 22.52 26.89
N PRO A 323 -16.77 22.26 27.18
CA PRO A 323 -16.41 21.26 28.19
C PRO A 323 -17.07 21.54 29.55
N SER A 324 -17.42 20.51 30.31
CA SER A 324 -18.03 20.66 31.63
C SER A 324 -17.05 21.10 32.71
N ASP A 325 -15.76 20.81 32.50
CA ASP A 325 -14.68 21.17 33.43
C ASP A 325 -13.79 22.23 32.76
N PHE A 326 -14.03 23.51 33.16
CA PHE A 326 -13.24 24.63 32.65
C PHE A 326 -12.90 25.63 33.75
N GLU A 327 -11.70 26.11 33.74
CA GLU A 327 -11.20 27.19 34.60
C GLU A 327 -11.34 28.52 33.85
N ILE A 328 -12.05 29.46 34.48
CA ILE A 328 -12.23 30.80 33.93
C ILE A 328 -10.93 31.60 34.07
N ALA A 329 -10.49 32.20 33.02
CA ALA A 329 -9.39 33.15 32.99
C ALA A 329 -9.81 34.42 32.27
N VAL A 330 -9.18 35.55 32.61
CA VAL A 330 -9.31 36.80 31.88
C VAL A 330 -8.03 37.06 31.12
N GLU A 331 -8.13 37.13 29.82
CA GLU A 331 -7.01 37.54 28.96
C GLU A 331 -7.11 39.04 28.76
N SER A 332 -6.15 39.80 29.28
CA SER A 332 -6.14 41.26 29.21
C SER A 332 -4.94 41.74 28.41
N TYR A 333 -5.17 42.70 27.53
CA TYR A 333 -4.14 43.36 26.74
C TYR A 333 -3.85 44.72 27.37
N VAL A 334 -2.59 44.98 27.72
CA VAL A 334 -2.09 46.23 28.25
C VAL A 334 -1.10 46.84 27.27
N GLU A 335 -0.98 48.17 27.28
CA GLU A 335 0.00 48.82 26.43
C GLU A 335 1.43 48.45 26.83
N PRO A 336 2.39 48.32 25.90
CA PRO A 336 3.75 47.91 26.18
C PRO A 336 4.47 48.81 27.20
N MET A 337 4.10 50.09 27.29
CA MET A 337 4.68 51.04 28.25
C MET A 337 4.23 50.76 29.70
N ASP A 338 3.08 50.20 29.91
CA ASP A 338 2.53 49.87 31.21
C ASP A 338 2.95 48.49 31.75
N TYR A 339 3.46 47.62 30.88
CA TYR A 339 3.88 46.28 31.23
C TYR A 339 4.88 46.17 32.38
N PRO A 340 5.91 47.05 32.53
CA PRO A 340 6.81 46.98 33.63
C PRO A 340 6.19 47.32 35.00
N LEU A 341 5.01 47.89 35.02
CA LEU A 341 4.29 48.32 36.23
C LEU A 341 3.37 47.28 36.77
N ILE A 342 3.18 46.16 36.03
CA ILE A 342 2.28 45.10 36.42
C ILE A 342 3.07 44.00 37.14
N ASN A 343 2.67 43.71 38.39
CA ASN A 343 3.24 42.61 39.16
C ASN A 343 2.22 41.50 39.35
N THR A 344 2.73 40.24 39.35
CA THR A 344 1.88 39.08 39.63
C THR A 344 1.30 39.12 41.05
N GLY A 345 -0.03 39.06 41.15
CA GLY A 345 -0.75 39.07 42.45
C GLY A 345 -1.28 40.45 42.90
N GLU A 346 -1.06 41.52 42.14
CA GLU A 346 -1.73 42.81 42.38
C GLU A 346 -3.22 42.72 42.00
N LYS A 347 -4.08 43.33 42.88
CA LYS A 347 -5.53 43.35 42.67
C LYS A 347 -5.99 44.64 41.99
#